data_84b2b32a17d8b9965b8173f39493777a
#
_entry.id   84b2b32a17d8b9965b8173f39493777a
#
_cell.length_a   1.000
_cell.length_b   1.000
_cell.length_c   1.000
_cell.angle_alpha   90.00
_cell.angle_beta   90.00
_cell.angle_gamma   90.00
#
_symmetry.space_group_name_H-M   'P 1'
#
loop_
_entity.id
_entity.type
_entity.pdbx_description
1 polymer ?
#
loop_
_entity_poly.entity_id
_entity_poly.type
_entity_poly.pdbx_seq_one_letter_code
_entity_poly.pdbx_strand_id
1 'polypeptide(L)'
;MNLNKLQKSNIFKFLSSYFAFVFIVLQVVDILSEPFSLSKNIIIYLVYVFAAILVLIIIFALKVDRKSKNIEPTEKESQNRLIVPVSLSIIVILLIMNGYQFFSTKTSSLRMAELSSSLDKFIAESNYLASYHLYKEYSDHPAFLNRLEEFTNQVNISSSVSGVKGYLKNDLDKLSESSWELLCDLPCDVRIPKGRLKYKFQKDGYKPVERLESIRDSLSIDLFQSKSYSDNMVFIEEANIKLRVAGLDHLESEPLGSYYIDKYEVTNEDYEKFIAKGGYDKDSLWAFRELSDVNYKKLFIDKTGFNGPSNWELGTYPDNNSNHPVSGISWFEAMAYCRSMGKSLPNIYQWDYSASLVFSADIIPRSNIQTESKTAIGEKRIISRFGLYDVAGNVSEWINNESDNSSKVIMGGSWKDPGYIFNTLFNKDPFNRDEANGCRCVISSEKNNNLFRKVSNPSLNLVNAKPVDDDVFAAYLSMFKYSNYDQQARTG
;
A
#
# COMPACT_ATOMS: atom_id res chain seq x y z
N MET A 1 -58.79 11.94 39.23
CA MET A 1 -57.69 12.70 39.87
C MET A 1 -57.40 13.89 38.96
N ASN A 2 -57.59 15.12 39.42
CA ASN A 2 -57.66 16.32 38.54
C ASN A 2 -56.21 16.72 38.16
N LEU A 3 -55.83 16.69 36.88
CA LEU A 3 -54.50 17.00 36.34
C LEU A 3 -53.95 18.34 36.85
N ASN A 4 -54.81 19.34 37.12
CA ASN A 4 -54.42 20.64 37.63
C ASN A 4 -53.90 20.62 39.09
N LYS A 5 -54.23 19.57 39.86
CA LYS A 5 -53.71 19.37 41.23
C LYS A 5 -52.33 18.69 41.24
N LEU A 6 -52.04 17.88 40.24
CA LEU A 6 -50.74 17.25 40.06
C LEU A 6 -49.66 18.26 39.62
N GLN A 7 -50.00 19.16 38.71
CA GLN A 7 -49.08 20.20 38.22
C GLN A 7 -48.60 21.20 39.29
N LYS A 8 -49.38 21.40 40.35
CA LYS A 8 -49.04 22.27 41.48
C LYS A 8 -48.30 21.55 42.60
N SER A 9 -48.06 20.25 42.52
CA SER A 9 -47.35 19.51 43.56
C SER A 9 -45.85 19.66 43.36
N ASN A 10 -45.09 19.90 44.45
CA ASN A 10 -43.64 19.98 44.47
C ASN A 10 -43.00 18.69 43.92
N ILE A 11 -43.69 17.57 44.02
CA ILE A 11 -43.27 16.26 43.51
C ILE A 11 -43.21 16.26 41.98
N PHE A 12 -44.19 16.87 41.30
CA PHE A 12 -44.23 16.92 39.83
C PHE A 12 -43.08 17.79 39.27
N LYS A 13 -42.79 18.89 39.92
CA LYS A 13 -41.63 19.76 39.56
C LYS A 13 -40.31 19.03 39.74
N PHE A 14 -40.17 18.27 40.81
CA PHE A 14 -39.00 17.51 41.11
C PHE A 14 -38.76 16.37 40.13
N LEU A 15 -39.80 15.63 39.80
CA LEU A 15 -39.73 14.56 38.78
C LEU A 15 -39.40 15.08 37.38
N SER A 16 -39.98 16.20 36.96
CA SER A 16 -39.69 16.79 35.68
C SER A 16 -38.22 17.26 35.56
N SER A 17 -37.68 17.86 36.64
CA SER A 17 -36.27 18.25 36.72
C SER A 17 -35.34 17.06 36.68
N TYR A 18 -35.72 15.99 37.40
CA TYR A 18 -34.95 14.73 37.43
C TYR A 18 -34.86 14.11 36.01
N PHE A 19 -35.98 13.99 35.30
CA PHE A 19 -35.99 13.46 33.96
C PHE A 19 -35.20 14.30 32.97
N ALA A 20 -35.26 15.64 33.07
CA ALA A 20 -34.46 16.52 32.25
C ALA A 20 -32.96 16.32 32.52
N PHE A 21 -32.56 16.20 33.80
CA PHE A 21 -31.16 15.95 34.19
C PHE A 21 -30.67 14.60 33.65
N VAL A 22 -31.44 13.51 33.87
CA VAL A 22 -31.08 12.16 33.35
C VAL A 22 -30.91 12.16 31.84
N PHE A 23 -31.81 12.84 31.12
CA PHE A 23 -31.77 12.95 29.66
C PHE A 23 -30.48 13.66 29.20
N ILE A 24 -30.13 14.79 29.83
CA ILE A 24 -28.89 15.53 29.50
C ILE A 24 -27.65 14.67 29.78
N VAL A 25 -27.58 13.98 30.94
CA VAL A 25 -26.43 13.15 31.28
C VAL A 25 -26.27 12.00 30.29
N LEU A 26 -27.35 11.34 29.90
CA LEU A 26 -27.28 10.24 28.94
C LEU A 26 -26.83 10.73 27.55
N GLN A 27 -27.30 11.91 27.10
CA GLN A 27 -26.83 12.48 25.84
C GLN A 27 -25.33 12.88 25.90
N VAL A 28 -24.88 13.48 26.98
CA VAL A 28 -23.45 13.82 27.14
C VAL A 28 -22.58 12.59 27.14
N VAL A 29 -22.98 11.52 27.83
CA VAL A 29 -22.23 10.25 27.84
C VAL A 29 -22.23 9.59 26.47
N ASP A 30 -23.34 9.64 25.73
CA ASP A 30 -23.41 9.10 24.35
C ASP A 30 -22.47 9.85 23.41
N ILE A 31 -22.45 11.18 23.47
CA ILE A 31 -21.53 12.03 22.68
C ILE A 31 -20.06 11.78 23.04
N LEU A 32 -19.76 11.55 24.32
CA LEU A 32 -18.41 11.30 24.80
C LEU A 32 -17.96 9.84 24.65
N SER A 33 -18.87 8.92 24.38
CA SER A 33 -18.55 7.49 24.29
C SER A 33 -17.60 7.15 23.15
N GLU A 34 -17.73 7.80 21.98
CA GLU A 34 -16.85 7.60 20.83
C GLU A 34 -15.44 8.21 21.02
N PRO A 35 -15.28 9.50 21.40
CA PRO A 35 -13.96 10.09 21.59
C PRO A 35 -13.12 9.46 22.69
N PHE A 36 -13.79 8.92 23.74
CA PHE A 36 -13.11 8.33 24.90
C PHE A 36 -13.12 6.79 24.91
N SER A 37 -13.58 6.14 23.82
CA SER A 37 -13.67 4.67 23.68
C SER A 37 -14.38 4.01 24.89
N LEU A 38 -15.44 4.64 25.39
CA LEU A 38 -16.20 4.14 26.54
C LEU A 38 -17.01 2.92 26.13
N SER A 39 -16.97 1.87 26.96
CA SER A 39 -17.79 0.68 26.73
C SER A 39 -19.27 1.02 26.69
N LYS A 40 -20.00 0.51 25.68
CA LYS A 40 -21.47 0.65 25.57
C LYS A 40 -22.21 0.19 26.83
N ASN A 41 -21.62 -0.71 27.61
CA ASN A 41 -22.15 -1.16 28.89
C ASN A 41 -22.25 -0.03 29.93
N ILE A 42 -21.45 1.02 29.82
CA ILE A 42 -21.50 2.18 30.76
C ILE A 42 -22.85 2.89 30.65
N ILE A 43 -23.35 3.09 29.46
CA ILE A 43 -24.68 3.72 29.25
C ILE A 43 -25.79 2.86 29.88
N ILE A 44 -25.70 1.54 29.68
CA ILE A 44 -26.65 0.59 30.26
C ILE A 44 -26.61 0.64 31.81
N TYR A 45 -25.43 0.64 32.40
CA TYR A 45 -25.27 0.76 33.85
C TYR A 45 -25.80 2.09 34.38
N LEU A 46 -25.57 3.22 33.69
CA LEU A 46 -26.11 4.51 34.09
C LEU A 46 -27.66 4.51 34.04
N VAL A 47 -28.28 3.91 33.03
CA VAL A 47 -29.73 3.78 32.94
C VAL A 47 -30.29 3.00 34.14
N TYR A 48 -29.65 1.88 34.53
CA TYR A 48 -30.06 1.12 35.75
C TYR A 48 -29.87 1.91 37.04
N VAL A 49 -28.76 2.64 37.18
CA VAL A 49 -28.50 3.49 38.36
C VAL A 49 -29.55 4.58 38.46
N PHE A 50 -29.86 5.29 37.37
CA PHE A 50 -30.88 6.32 37.36
C PHE A 50 -32.29 5.75 37.63
N ALA A 51 -32.63 4.58 37.11
CA ALA A 51 -33.88 3.91 37.41
C ALA A 51 -33.99 3.56 38.90
N ALA A 52 -32.93 3.06 39.52
CA ALA A 52 -32.88 2.78 40.95
C ALA A 52 -33.05 4.05 41.84
N ILE A 53 -32.36 5.14 41.44
CA ILE A 53 -32.49 6.44 42.12
C ILE A 53 -33.94 6.97 41.99
N LEU A 54 -34.57 6.84 40.83
CA LEU A 54 -35.98 7.24 40.67
C LEU A 54 -36.93 6.50 41.60
N VAL A 55 -36.73 5.18 41.76
CA VAL A 55 -37.50 4.37 42.74
C VAL A 55 -37.31 4.88 44.16
N LEU A 56 -36.08 5.18 44.57
CA LEU A 56 -35.79 5.73 45.89
C LEU A 56 -36.44 7.10 46.12
N ILE A 57 -36.41 7.98 45.10
CA ILE A 57 -37.06 9.28 45.16
C ILE A 57 -38.58 9.13 45.35
N ILE A 58 -39.23 8.23 44.63
CA ILE A 58 -40.67 7.96 44.72
C ILE A 58 -40.97 7.44 46.16
N ILE A 59 -40.21 6.49 46.69
CA ILE A 59 -40.38 5.95 48.04
C ILE A 59 -40.24 7.07 49.09
N PHE A 60 -39.23 7.92 48.93
CA PHE A 60 -38.98 9.03 49.83
C PHE A 60 -40.12 10.07 49.82
N ALA A 61 -40.57 10.47 48.59
CA ALA A 61 -41.66 11.40 48.39
C ALA A 61 -42.94 10.89 49.04
N LEU A 62 -43.21 9.59 48.96
CA LEU A 62 -44.37 8.97 49.63
C LEU A 62 -44.24 8.94 51.14
N LYS A 63 -43.02 8.78 51.69
CA LYS A 63 -42.75 8.89 53.14
C LYS A 63 -42.98 10.31 53.66
N VAL A 64 -42.52 11.32 52.91
CA VAL A 64 -42.71 12.74 53.31
C VAL A 64 -44.18 13.16 53.26
N ASP A 65 -44.94 12.73 52.26
CA ASP A 65 -46.37 13.03 52.16
C ASP A 65 -47.19 12.35 53.31
N ARG A 66 -46.71 11.21 53.81
CA ARG A 66 -47.26 10.56 54.99
C ARG A 66 -47.07 11.31 56.31
N LYS A 67 -45.91 11.98 56.45
CA LYS A 67 -45.60 12.75 57.65
C LYS A 67 -46.42 14.05 57.75
N SER A 68 -46.93 14.53 56.66
CA SER A 68 -47.71 15.75 56.53
C SER A 68 -49.23 15.58 56.82
N LYS A 69 -49.73 14.33 56.91
CA LYS A 69 -51.13 14.04 57.19
C LYS A 69 -51.23 13.13 58.43
N ASN A 70 -51.55 13.73 59.58
CA ASN A 70 -51.88 13.04 60.82
C ASN A 70 -53.23 12.31 60.74
N ILE A 71 -53.32 11.18 59.98
CA ILE A 71 -54.48 10.33 59.93
C ILE A 71 -54.01 8.88 59.98
N GLU A 72 -54.43 8.13 61.01
CA GLU A 72 -54.19 6.69 61.17
C GLU A 72 -55.02 5.93 60.09
N PRO A 73 -54.40 5.09 59.27
CA PRO A 73 -55.07 4.34 58.19
C PRO A 73 -55.63 3.01 58.71
N THR A 74 -56.83 2.62 58.23
CA THR A 74 -57.38 1.28 58.40
C THR A 74 -56.57 0.27 57.55
N GLU A 75 -56.46 -0.98 58.04
CA GLU A 75 -55.59 -2.06 57.50
C GLU A 75 -55.80 -2.34 55.98
N LYS A 76 -57.02 -2.19 55.48
CA LYS A 76 -57.39 -2.40 54.08
C LYS A 76 -56.94 -1.27 53.12
N GLU A 77 -56.79 -0.05 53.62
CA GLU A 77 -56.23 1.11 52.88
C GLU A 77 -54.71 1.09 52.81
N SER A 78 -54.05 0.40 53.73
CA SER A 78 -52.58 0.28 53.79
C SER A 78 -52.02 -0.59 52.68
N GLN A 79 -52.65 -1.71 52.30
CA GLN A 79 -52.19 -2.58 51.21
C GLN A 79 -52.38 -1.95 49.82
N ASN A 80 -53.51 -1.30 49.58
CA ASN A 80 -53.75 -0.64 48.29
C ASN A 80 -52.88 0.61 48.06
N ARG A 81 -52.40 1.29 49.10
CA ARG A 81 -51.52 2.47 49.02
C ARG A 81 -50.09 2.15 48.63
N LEU A 82 -49.63 0.92 48.81
CA LEU A 82 -48.30 0.46 48.41
C LEU A 82 -48.29 -0.15 46.99
N ILE A 83 -49.36 -0.78 46.59
CA ILE A 83 -49.49 -1.47 45.29
C ILE A 83 -49.48 -0.47 44.13
N VAL A 84 -50.20 0.66 44.24
CA VAL A 84 -50.34 1.66 43.19
C VAL A 84 -48.97 2.35 42.88
N PRO A 85 -48.20 2.84 43.84
CA PRO A 85 -46.93 3.48 43.53
C PRO A 85 -45.85 2.49 43.05
N VAL A 86 -45.86 1.24 43.54
CA VAL A 86 -44.94 0.19 43.09
C VAL A 86 -45.27 -0.21 41.63
N SER A 87 -46.56 -0.41 41.30
CA SER A 87 -46.93 -0.72 39.92
C SER A 87 -46.67 0.44 38.98
N LEU A 88 -46.85 1.71 39.38
CA LEU A 88 -46.55 2.89 38.57
C LEU A 88 -45.00 2.99 38.31
N SER A 89 -44.19 2.69 39.35
CA SER A 89 -42.72 2.67 39.21
C SER A 89 -42.28 1.58 38.24
N ILE A 90 -42.84 0.40 38.30
CA ILE A 90 -42.55 -0.70 37.37
C ILE A 90 -42.93 -0.29 35.92
N ILE A 91 -44.10 0.32 35.73
CA ILE A 91 -44.56 0.80 34.41
C ILE A 91 -43.59 1.85 33.86
N VAL A 92 -43.14 2.81 34.67
CA VAL A 92 -42.19 3.84 34.24
C VAL A 92 -40.83 3.21 33.88
N ILE A 93 -40.35 2.26 34.66
CA ILE A 93 -39.09 1.53 34.37
C ILE A 93 -39.23 0.77 33.02
N LEU A 94 -40.35 0.06 32.82
CA LEU A 94 -40.61 -0.65 31.57
C LEU A 94 -40.73 0.31 30.36
N LEU A 95 -41.33 1.49 30.49
CA LEU A 95 -41.41 2.51 29.45
C LEU A 95 -40.00 3.09 29.13
N ILE A 96 -39.18 3.32 30.14
CA ILE A 96 -37.79 3.77 29.95
C ILE A 96 -36.96 2.70 29.21
N MET A 97 -37.07 1.44 29.65
CA MET A 97 -36.38 0.32 29.02
C MET A 97 -36.83 0.10 27.56
N ASN A 98 -38.16 0.13 27.29
CA ASN A 98 -38.68 0.03 25.94
C ASN A 98 -38.31 1.24 25.07
N GLY A 99 -38.32 2.44 25.62
CA GLY A 99 -37.84 3.66 24.93
C GLY A 99 -36.35 3.55 24.57
N TYR A 100 -35.52 3.14 25.51
CA TYR A 100 -34.09 2.91 25.26
C TYR A 100 -33.86 1.85 24.19
N GLN A 101 -34.54 0.72 24.26
CA GLN A 101 -34.44 -0.36 23.29
C GLN A 101 -34.88 0.09 21.89
N PHE A 102 -35.96 0.91 21.79
CA PHE A 102 -36.42 1.49 20.55
C PHE A 102 -35.43 2.48 19.95
N PHE A 103 -34.82 3.37 20.74
CA PHE A 103 -33.79 4.31 20.28
C PHE A 103 -32.52 3.57 19.90
N SER A 104 -32.08 2.59 20.69
CA SER A 104 -30.89 1.77 20.39
C SER A 104 -31.03 1.00 19.07
N THR A 105 -32.20 0.37 18.83
CA THR A 105 -32.47 -0.33 17.56
C THR A 105 -32.57 0.61 16.38
N LYS A 106 -33.16 1.80 16.53
CA LYS A 106 -33.23 2.80 15.47
C LYS A 106 -31.86 3.35 15.09
N THR A 107 -31.02 3.65 16.08
CA THR A 107 -29.65 4.13 15.86
C THR A 107 -28.80 3.04 15.20
N SER A 108 -28.93 1.79 15.63
CA SER A 108 -28.23 0.66 15.00
C SER A 108 -28.69 0.43 13.55
N SER A 109 -29.97 0.58 13.24
CA SER A 109 -30.48 0.41 11.86
C SER A 109 -30.05 1.54 10.91
N LEU A 110 -29.95 2.78 11.40
CA LEU A 110 -29.42 3.90 10.61
C LEU A 110 -27.93 3.71 10.33
N ARG A 111 -27.16 3.33 11.35
CA ARG A 111 -25.73 3.01 11.19
C ARG A 111 -25.50 1.82 10.24
N MET A 112 -26.41 0.83 10.25
CA MET A 112 -26.47 -0.29 9.31
C MET A 112 -26.57 0.19 7.87
N ALA A 113 -27.51 1.10 7.60
CA ALA A 113 -27.75 1.64 6.26
C ALA A 113 -26.55 2.46 5.76
N GLU A 114 -25.94 3.27 6.62
CA GLU A 114 -24.73 4.06 6.33
C GLU A 114 -23.53 3.17 6.01
N LEU A 115 -23.27 2.15 6.83
CA LEU A 115 -22.17 1.19 6.60
C LEU A 115 -22.39 0.39 5.32
N SER A 116 -23.60 -0.07 5.05
CA SER A 116 -23.93 -0.77 3.79
C SER A 116 -23.72 0.14 2.58
N SER A 117 -24.18 1.39 2.65
CA SER A 117 -24.01 2.37 1.58
C SER A 117 -22.52 2.70 1.33
N SER A 118 -21.72 2.84 2.39
CA SER A 118 -20.27 3.06 2.28
C SER A 118 -19.57 1.86 1.65
N LEU A 119 -19.95 0.64 2.05
CA LEU A 119 -19.43 -0.59 1.47
C LEU A 119 -19.79 -0.72 -0.01
N ASP A 120 -21.06 -0.43 -0.38
CA ASP A 120 -21.52 -0.45 -1.76
C ASP A 120 -20.71 0.52 -2.63
N LYS A 121 -20.46 1.72 -2.13
CA LYS A 121 -19.65 2.72 -2.80
C LYS A 121 -18.23 2.21 -3.03
N PHE A 122 -17.56 1.72 -1.98
CA PHE A 122 -16.16 1.22 -2.09
C PHE A 122 -16.06 0.02 -3.03
N ILE A 123 -17.01 -0.90 -3.01
CA ILE A 123 -17.03 -2.04 -3.94
C ILE A 123 -17.24 -1.57 -5.37
N ALA A 124 -18.17 -0.64 -5.62
CA ALA A 124 -18.43 -0.08 -6.94
C ALA A 124 -17.20 0.66 -7.51
N GLU A 125 -16.43 1.32 -6.65
CA GLU A 125 -15.17 1.99 -6.98
C GLU A 125 -13.97 1.01 -7.07
N SER A 126 -14.17 -0.29 -6.84
CA SER A 126 -13.12 -1.31 -6.71
C SER A 126 -12.07 -0.98 -5.63
N ASN A 127 -12.44 -0.17 -4.65
CA ASN A 127 -11.60 0.19 -3.51
C ASN A 127 -11.70 -0.87 -2.40
N TYR A 128 -11.20 -2.07 -2.71
CA TYR A 128 -11.31 -3.23 -1.81
C TYR A 128 -10.53 -3.08 -0.52
N LEU A 129 -9.47 -2.27 -0.51
CA LEU A 129 -8.71 -1.98 0.70
C LEU A 129 -9.54 -1.16 1.69
N ALA A 130 -10.25 -0.13 1.23
CA ALA A 130 -11.17 0.65 2.08
C ALA A 130 -12.33 -0.22 2.60
N SER A 131 -12.89 -1.09 1.75
CA SER A 131 -13.91 -2.07 2.16
C SER A 131 -13.39 -2.99 3.28
N TYR A 132 -12.15 -3.45 3.17
CA TYR A 132 -11.51 -4.32 4.15
C TYR A 132 -11.23 -3.61 5.49
N HIS A 133 -10.78 -2.36 5.46
CA HIS A 133 -10.59 -1.56 6.68
C HIS A 133 -11.93 -1.33 7.38
N LEU A 134 -12.98 -0.99 6.62
CA LEU A 134 -14.32 -0.84 7.16
C LEU A 134 -14.82 -2.16 7.80
N TYR A 135 -14.59 -3.30 7.15
CA TYR A 135 -14.86 -4.62 7.72
C TYR A 135 -14.07 -4.87 9.01
N LYS A 136 -12.78 -4.57 9.06
CA LYS A 136 -11.98 -4.77 10.28
C LYS A 136 -12.47 -3.96 11.47
N GLU A 137 -12.96 -2.75 11.21
CA GLU A 137 -13.53 -1.88 12.25
C GLU A 137 -14.87 -2.40 12.78
N TYR A 138 -15.66 -3.06 11.91
CA TYR A 138 -17.02 -3.53 12.21
C TYR A 138 -17.19 -5.03 11.92
N SER A 139 -16.21 -5.86 12.26
CA SER A 139 -16.10 -7.26 11.83
C SER A 139 -17.32 -8.13 12.16
N ASP A 140 -17.97 -7.88 13.31
CA ASP A 140 -19.11 -8.66 13.79
C ASP A 140 -20.45 -8.20 13.17
N HIS A 141 -20.41 -7.17 12.31
CA HIS A 141 -21.62 -6.58 11.79
C HIS A 141 -22.20 -7.40 10.63
N PRO A 142 -23.49 -7.81 10.66
CA PRO A 142 -24.09 -8.68 9.64
C PRO A 142 -24.01 -8.17 8.20
N ALA A 143 -23.91 -6.85 7.99
CA ALA A 143 -23.76 -6.25 6.66
C ALA A 143 -22.51 -6.74 5.92
N PHE A 144 -21.47 -7.20 6.64
CA PHE A 144 -20.22 -7.67 6.04
C PHE A 144 -20.18 -9.18 5.86
N LEU A 145 -20.71 -9.95 6.81
CA LEU A 145 -20.53 -11.41 6.88
C LEU A 145 -20.97 -12.14 5.60
N ASN A 146 -22.06 -11.69 4.99
CA ASN A 146 -22.61 -12.31 3.77
C ASN A 146 -21.97 -11.75 2.48
N ARG A 147 -21.10 -10.76 2.58
CA ARG A 147 -20.53 -10.02 1.44
C ARG A 147 -19.00 -10.07 1.37
N LEU A 148 -18.35 -10.79 2.30
CA LEU A 148 -16.91 -10.86 2.40
C LEU A 148 -16.23 -11.24 1.07
N GLU A 149 -16.84 -12.14 0.32
CA GLU A 149 -16.32 -12.61 -0.96
C GLU A 149 -16.41 -11.58 -2.10
N GLU A 150 -17.16 -10.49 -1.92
CA GLU A 150 -17.21 -9.42 -2.91
C GLU A 150 -15.90 -8.62 -2.93
N PHE A 151 -15.26 -8.41 -1.77
CA PHE A 151 -14.10 -7.53 -1.61
C PHE A 151 -12.86 -8.19 -0.98
N THR A 152 -12.93 -9.48 -0.55
CA THR A 152 -11.81 -10.21 0.03
C THR A 152 -11.59 -11.56 -0.65
N ASN A 153 -10.37 -12.09 -0.50
CA ASN A 153 -10.03 -13.48 -0.78
C ASN A 153 -9.61 -14.19 0.51
N GLN A 154 -9.98 -15.46 0.67
CA GLN A 154 -9.39 -16.34 1.68
C GLN A 154 -8.12 -16.93 1.09
N VAL A 155 -6.97 -16.74 1.73
CA VAL A 155 -5.68 -17.15 1.18
C VAL A 155 -4.84 -17.89 2.21
N ASN A 156 -4.06 -18.88 1.73
CA ASN A 156 -3.01 -19.54 2.49
C ASN A 156 -1.67 -18.89 2.17
N ILE A 157 -0.97 -18.39 3.20
CA ILE A 157 0.38 -17.84 3.04
C ILE A 157 1.36 -18.71 3.83
N SER A 158 2.40 -19.20 3.13
CA SER A 158 3.39 -20.10 3.70
C SER A 158 4.82 -19.65 3.42
N SER A 159 5.77 -20.21 4.16
CA SER A 159 7.21 -20.03 3.94
C SER A 159 7.94 -21.31 4.33
N SER A 160 9.04 -21.63 3.64
CA SER A 160 9.99 -22.67 4.02
C SER A 160 10.71 -22.33 5.33
N VAL A 161 10.73 -21.07 5.71
CA VAL A 161 11.36 -20.56 6.93
C VAL A 161 10.31 -20.34 8.02
N SER A 162 10.44 -21.02 9.17
CA SER A 162 9.52 -20.84 10.30
C SER A 162 9.66 -19.46 10.97
N GLY A 163 8.58 -18.95 11.58
CA GLY A 163 8.56 -17.69 12.34
C GLY A 163 8.69 -16.42 11.49
N VAL A 164 8.26 -16.48 10.25
CA VAL A 164 8.12 -15.31 9.38
C VAL A 164 6.83 -14.57 9.71
N LYS A 165 6.89 -13.24 9.77
CA LYS A 165 5.72 -12.37 9.94
C LYS A 165 5.35 -11.72 8.62
N GLY A 166 4.07 -11.80 8.27
CA GLY A 166 3.49 -11.13 7.11
C GLY A 166 2.82 -9.82 7.51
N TYR A 167 3.00 -8.79 6.71
CA TYR A 167 2.41 -7.46 6.90
C TYR A 167 1.74 -7.00 5.61
N LEU A 168 0.67 -6.24 5.76
CA LEU A 168 -0.04 -5.54 4.71
C LEU A 168 0.19 -4.03 4.87
N LYS A 169 0.36 -3.30 3.77
CA LYS A 169 0.46 -1.84 3.82
C LYS A 169 -0.93 -1.23 3.90
N ASN A 170 -1.21 -0.52 4.99
CA ASN A 170 -2.49 0.10 5.27
C ASN A 170 -2.81 1.31 4.38
N ASP A 171 -1.76 2.02 4.00
CA ASP A 171 -1.88 3.24 3.19
C ASP A 171 -0.71 3.24 2.21
N LEU A 172 -1.02 3.03 0.93
CA LEU A 172 -0.02 2.96 -0.13
C LEU A 172 0.72 4.29 -0.33
N ASP A 173 0.11 5.40 0.09
CA ASP A 173 0.65 6.75 -0.10
C ASP A 173 1.48 7.26 1.08
N LYS A 174 1.46 6.59 2.24
CA LYS A 174 2.26 6.98 3.41
C LYS A 174 3.63 6.30 3.45
N LEU A 175 4.68 7.11 3.68
CA LEU A 175 6.07 6.63 3.87
C LEU A 175 6.29 5.92 5.20
N SER A 176 5.47 6.22 6.19
CA SER A 176 5.68 5.78 7.57
C SER A 176 5.74 4.24 7.68
N GLU A 177 6.70 3.74 8.43
CA GLU A 177 6.76 2.33 8.85
C GLU A 177 5.51 1.93 9.67
N SER A 178 4.89 2.88 10.37
CA SER A 178 3.64 2.66 11.10
C SER A 178 2.43 2.33 10.20
N SER A 179 2.54 2.52 8.88
CA SER A 179 1.50 2.13 7.93
C SER A 179 1.49 0.63 7.59
N TRP A 180 2.48 -0.13 8.09
CA TRP A 180 2.50 -1.58 7.98
C TRP A 180 1.66 -2.20 9.11
N GLU A 181 0.64 -2.94 8.76
CA GLU A 181 -0.21 -3.70 9.68
C GLU A 181 0.19 -5.17 9.68
N LEU A 182 0.33 -5.75 10.86
CA LEU A 182 0.55 -7.19 10.98
C LEU A 182 -0.65 -7.95 10.40
N LEU A 183 -0.37 -8.77 9.41
CA LEU A 183 -1.36 -9.62 8.77
C LEU A 183 -1.49 -10.96 9.51
N CYS A 184 -0.37 -11.67 9.65
CA CYS A 184 -0.30 -12.95 10.36
C CYS A 184 1.15 -13.43 10.60
N ASP A 185 1.30 -14.45 11.42
CA ASP A 185 2.51 -15.27 11.54
C ASP A 185 2.39 -16.49 10.60
N LEU A 186 3.38 -16.71 9.73
CA LEU A 186 3.35 -17.78 8.73
C LEU A 186 3.71 -19.16 9.33
N PRO A 187 3.10 -20.27 8.87
CA PRO A 187 2.04 -20.32 7.87
C PRO A 187 0.68 -19.87 8.43
N CYS A 188 -0.15 -19.26 7.59
CA CYS A 188 -1.47 -18.81 8.03
C CYS A 188 -2.52 -18.88 6.92
N ASP A 189 -3.78 -19.07 7.35
CA ASP A 189 -4.96 -18.87 6.53
C ASP A 189 -5.63 -17.57 6.93
N VAL A 190 -5.70 -16.62 6.01
CA VAL A 190 -6.14 -15.25 6.33
C VAL A 190 -6.99 -14.66 5.21
N ARG A 191 -7.94 -13.81 5.58
CA ARG A 191 -8.67 -12.97 4.61
C ARG A 191 -7.89 -11.71 4.31
N ILE A 192 -7.72 -11.43 3.02
CA ILE A 192 -7.06 -10.23 2.53
C ILE A 192 -7.95 -9.49 1.54
N PRO A 193 -7.79 -8.18 1.36
CA PRO A 193 -8.50 -7.44 0.32
C PRO A 193 -8.18 -7.98 -1.07
N LYS A 194 -9.14 -7.91 -1.98
CA LYS A 194 -8.89 -8.15 -3.42
C LYS A 194 -8.01 -7.05 -4.00
N GLY A 195 -7.43 -7.34 -5.16
CA GLY A 195 -6.57 -6.40 -5.89
C GLY A 195 -5.09 -6.60 -5.61
N ARG A 196 -4.28 -5.72 -6.16
CA ARG A 196 -2.82 -5.73 -5.98
C ARG A 196 -2.46 -4.86 -4.79
N LEU A 197 -1.83 -5.46 -3.80
CA LEU A 197 -1.50 -4.82 -2.55
C LEU A 197 -0.02 -5.02 -2.23
N LYS A 198 0.53 -4.12 -1.45
CA LYS A 198 1.91 -4.19 -1.01
C LYS A 198 2.00 -4.98 0.28
N TYR A 199 2.77 -6.09 0.23
CA TYR A 199 3.05 -6.96 1.36
C TYR A 199 4.52 -6.87 1.76
N LYS A 200 4.81 -7.11 3.03
CA LYS A 200 6.17 -7.26 3.55
C LYS A 200 6.22 -8.53 4.42
N PHE A 201 7.22 -9.37 4.16
CA PHE A 201 7.49 -10.58 4.93
C PHE A 201 8.85 -10.43 5.57
N GLN A 202 8.92 -10.60 6.89
CA GLN A 202 10.16 -10.40 7.60
C GLN A 202 10.36 -11.37 8.76
N LYS A 203 11.64 -11.64 9.06
CA LYS A 203 12.12 -12.41 10.21
C LYS A 203 13.49 -11.91 10.58
N ASP A 204 13.81 -11.89 11.88
CA ASP A 204 15.13 -11.49 12.36
C ASP A 204 16.22 -12.41 11.81
N GLY A 205 17.32 -11.81 11.32
CA GLY A 205 18.43 -12.52 10.65
C GLY A 205 18.19 -12.86 9.18
N TYR A 206 17.06 -12.47 8.61
CA TYR A 206 16.71 -12.65 7.19
C TYR A 206 16.44 -11.31 6.52
N LYS A 207 16.66 -11.24 5.21
CA LYS A 207 16.27 -10.06 4.42
C LYS A 207 14.76 -9.98 4.31
N PRO A 208 14.16 -8.81 4.59
CA PRO A 208 12.74 -8.60 4.34
C PRO A 208 12.43 -8.75 2.85
N VAL A 209 11.30 -9.40 2.55
CA VAL A 209 10.78 -9.54 1.19
C VAL A 209 9.57 -8.65 1.04
N GLU A 210 9.61 -7.68 0.13
CA GLU A 210 8.46 -6.89 -0.25
C GLU A 210 7.87 -7.41 -1.55
N ARG A 211 6.55 -7.41 -1.68
CA ARG A 211 5.80 -7.85 -2.87
C ARG A 211 4.66 -6.88 -3.17
N LEU A 212 4.45 -6.60 -4.46
CA LEU A 212 3.21 -6.03 -4.98
C LEU A 212 2.46 -7.17 -5.68
N GLU A 213 1.45 -7.73 -5.04
CA GLU A 213 0.83 -8.98 -5.47
C GLU A 213 -0.69 -8.91 -5.35
N SER A 214 -1.38 -9.66 -6.23
CA SER A 214 -2.79 -10.01 -6.08
C SER A 214 -2.88 -11.49 -5.74
N ILE A 215 -3.04 -11.79 -4.46
CA ILE A 215 -3.11 -13.17 -3.98
C ILE A 215 -4.58 -13.63 -4.04
N ARG A 216 -4.84 -14.75 -4.72
CA ARG A 216 -6.20 -15.31 -4.85
C ARG A 216 -6.42 -16.50 -3.93
N ASP A 217 -5.51 -17.48 -3.97
CA ASP A 217 -5.66 -18.74 -3.25
C ASP A 217 -4.51 -19.01 -2.30
N SER A 218 -3.26 -18.90 -2.77
CA SER A 218 -2.07 -19.17 -1.96
C SER A 218 -0.88 -18.34 -2.39
N LEU A 219 0.06 -18.14 -1.45
CA LEU A 219 1.36 -17.53 -1.70
C LEU A 219 2.43 -18.28 -0.88
N SER A 220 3.48 -18.72 -1.54
CA SER A 220 4.69 -19.22 -0.88
C SER A 220 5.78 -18.16 -0.95
N ILE A 221 6.41 -17.88 0.18
CA ILE A 221 7.47 -16.87 0.30
C ILE A 221 8.71 -17.50 0.91
N ASP A 222 9.83 -17.44 0.19
CA ASP A 222 11.11 -17.81 0.71
C ASP A 222 11.93 -16.59 1.14
N LEU A 223 12.45 -16.65 2.37
CA LEU A 223 13.36 -15.66 2.91
C LEU A 223 14.79 -16.19 2.88
N PHE A 224 15.72 -15.33 2.50
CA PHE A 224 17.14 -15.66 2.46
C PHE A 224 17.88 -15.00 3.61
N GLN A 225 18.80 -15.77 4.23
CA GLN A 225 19.62 -15.22 5.30
C GLN A 225 20.42 -14.03 4.78
N SER A 226 20.59 -13.02 5.62
CA SER A 226 21.40 -11.83 5.34
C SER A 226 22.88 -12.22 5.23
N LYS A 227 23.26 -12.86 4.14
CA LYS A 227 24.66 -13.07 3.77
C LYS A 227 25.13 -11.87 2.96
N SER A 228 26.34 -11.46 3.15
CA SER A 228 27.20 -10.39 2.68
C SER A 228 27.04 -9.80 1.25
N TYR A 229 26.09 -10.17 0.47
CA TYR A 229 25.67 -9.43 -0.72
C TYR A 229 24.80 -8.28 -0.26
N SER A 230 25.07 -7.10 -0.72
CA SER A 230 24.55 -5.82 -0.21
C SER A 230 23.08 -5.90 0.22
N ASP A 231 22.73 -5.25 1.33
CA ASP A 231 21.37 -5.21 1.90
C ASP A 231 20.33 -4.63 0.93
N ASN A 232 20.80 -4.05 -0.19
CA ASN A 232 19.99 -3.38 -1.22
C ASN A 232 19.75 -4.23 -2.48
N MET A 233 19.88 -5.56 -2.43
CA MET A 233 19.55 -6.43 -3.58
C MET A 233 18.33 -7.30 -3.29
N VAL A 234 17.56 -7.57 -4.34
CA VAL A 234 16.40 -8.46 -4.34
C VAL A 234 16.77 -9.76 -5.05
N PHE A 235 16.43 -10.90 -4.44
CA PHE A 235 16.54 -12.20 -5.08
C PHE A 235 15.36 -12.44 -6.00
N ILE A 236 15.65 -12.89 -7.21
CA ILE A 236 14.66 -13.29 -8.22
C ILE A 236 14.87 -14.77 -8.51
N GLU A 237 13.80 -15.54 -8.36
CA GLU A 237 13.81 -16.97 -8.63
C GLU A 237 13.87 -17.27 -10.12
N GLU A 238 14.32 -18.47 -10.46
CA GLU A 238 14.33 -18.96 -11.83
C GLU A 238 12.91 -19.00 -12.42
N ALA A 239 12.80 -18.70 -13.71
CA ALA A 239 11.52 -18.71 -14.41
C ALA A 239 11.72 -18.92 -15.92
N ASN A 240 10.68 -19.30 -16.63
CA ASN A 240 10.64 -19.28 -18.09
C ASN A 240 9.97 -17.99 -18.55
N ILE A 241 10.71 -17.10 -19.20
CA ILE A 241 10.28 -15.71 -19.45
C ILE A 241 10.05 -15.47 -20.92
N LYS A 242 8.84 -15.05 -21.24
CA LYS A 242 8.51 -14.37 -22.50
C LYS A 242 8.57 -12.87 -22.27
N LEU A 243 9.32 -12.15 -23.10
CA LEU A 243 9.45 -10.70 -23.01
C LEU A 243 8.09 -10.00 -23.16
N ARG A 244 7.89 -8.97 -22.36
CA ARG A 244 6.70 -8.09 -22.37
C ARG A 244 6.99 -6.71 -22.96
N VAL A 245 8.19 -6.55 -23.50
CA VAL A 245 8.63 -5.33 -24.17
C VAL A 245 7.94 -5.22 -25.51
N ALA A 246 7.32 -4.09 -25.78
CA ALA A 246 6.61 -3.84 -27.05
C ALA A 246 7.53 -4.02 -28.25
N GLY A 247 7.09 -4.78 -29.24
CA GLY A 247 7.84 -5.11 -30.45
C GLY A 247 8.76 -6.33 -30.34
N LEU A 248 8.90 -6.94 -29.15
CA LEU A 248 9.70 -8.16 -28.93
C LEU A 248 8.85 -9.42 -28.67
N ASP A 249 7.56 -9.34 -28.84
CA ASP A 249 6.59 -10.44 -28.68
C ASP A 249 6.81 -11.61 -29.66
N HIS A 250 7.54 -11.39 -30.73
CA HIS A 250 7.97 -12.43 -31.67
C HIS A 250 9.09 -13.33 -31.14
N LEU A 251 9.77 -12.93 -30.05
CA LEU A 251 10.81 -13.74 -29.43
C LEU A 251 10.19 -14.84 -28.57
N GLU A 252 10.79 -16.03 -28.64
CA GLU A 252 10.37 -17.17 -27.84
C GLU A 252 10.68 -16.99 -26.35
N SER A 253 9.98 -17.76 -25.53
CA SER A 253 10.27 -17.82 -24.10
C SER A 253 11.64 -18.43 -23.84
N GLU A 254 12.39 -17.85 -22.93
CA GLU A 254 13.72 -18.32 -22.54
C GLU A 254 13.79 -18.69 -21.06
N PRO A 255 14.47 -19.78 -20.71
CA PRO A 255 14.76 -20.10 -19.32
C PRO A 255 15.73 -19.08 -18.74
N LEU A 256 15.35 -18.46 -17.64
CA LEU A 256 16.11 -17.49 -16.87
C LEU A 256 16.46 -18.10 -15.52
N GLY A 257 17.74 -18.27 -15.23
CA GLY A 257 18.22 -18.73 -13.93
C GLY A 257 18.01 -17.69 -12.84
N SER A 258 18.08 -18.09 -11.58
CA SER A 258 17.96 -17.18 -10.46
C SER A 258 19.10 -16.15 -10.39
N TYR A 259 18.81 -14.96 -9.90
CA TYR A 259 19.78 -13.86 -9.80
C TYR A 259 19.40 -12.88 -8.68
N TYR A 260 20.35 -12.02 -8.32
CA TYR A 260 20.13 -10.84 -7.50
C TYR A 260 20.16 -9.59 -8.35
N ILE A 261 19.26 -8.64 -8.09
CA ILE A 261 19.20 -7.34 -8.76
C ILE A 261 19.14 -6.23 -7.73
N ASP A 262 19.75 -5.09 -8.00
CA ASP A 262 19.69 -3.93 -7.11
C ASP A 262 18.25 -3.48 -6.91
N LYS A 263 17.85 -3.27 -5.64
CA LYS A 263 16.51 -2.82 -5.24
C LYS A 263 16.21 -1.43 -5.78
N TYR A 264 17.24 -0.59 -5.86
CA TYR A 264 17.19 0.78 -6.32
C TYR A 264 18.14 1.00 -7.50
N GLU A 265 17.97 2.12 -8.19
CA GLU A 265 18.96 2.66 -9.12
C GLU A 265 20.27 2.98 -8.36
N VAL A 266 21.42 2.95 -9.05
CA VAL A 266 22.71 3.37 -8.50
C VAL A 266 22.65 4.85 -8.14
N THR A 267 23.02 5.22 -6.91
CA THR A 267 22.95 6.61 -6.44
C THR A 267 24.19 7.42 -6.80
N ASN A 268 24.09 8.73 -6.75
CA ASN A 268 25.22 9.65 -6.88
C ASN A 268 26.29 9.34 -5.83
N GLU A 269 25.91 9.10 -4.57
CA GLU A 269 26.85 8.76 -3.49
C GLU A 269 27.62 7.45 -3.77
N ASP A 270 26.92 6.43 -4.28
CA ASP A 270 27.57 5.15 -4.60
C ASP A 270 28.53 5.30 -5.77
N TYR A 271 28.16 6.12 -6.76
CA TYR A 271 29.03 6.40 -7.89
C TYR A 271 30.24 7.25 -7.51
N GLU A 272 30.11 8.21 -6.62
CA GLU A 272 31.21 8.99 -6.04
C GLU A 272 32.21 8.07 -5.32
N LYS A 273 31.71 7.11 -4.53
CA LYS A 273 32.55 6.08 -3.89
C LYS A 273 33.32 5.24 -4.92
N PHE A 274 32.72 4.93 -6.06
CA PHE A 274 33.39 4.26 -7.18
C PHE A 274 34.55 5.11 -7.74
N ILE A 275 34.32 6.38 -7.99
CA ILE A 275 35.34 7.32 -8.46
C ILE A 275 36.47 7.41 -7.43
N ALA A 276 36.13 7.65 -6.16
CA ALA A 276 37.10 7.80 -5.07
C ALA A 276 38.00 6.55 -4.87
N LYS A 277 37.48 5.35 -5.19
CA LYS A 277 38.26 4.08 -5.18
C LYS A 277 39.09 3.86 -6.45
N GLY A 278 39.27 4.87 -7.29
CA GLY A 278 40.03 4.80 -8.53
C GLY A 278 39.33 4.01 -9.63
N GLY A 279 38.01 4.09 -9.69
CA GLY A 279 37.21 3.36 -10.68
C GLY A 279 37.59 3.68 -12.13
N TYR A 280 37.96 4.92 -12.41
CA TYR A 280 38.44 5.33 -13.74
C TYR A 280 39.94 5.00 -13.96
N ASP A 281 40.68 4.58 -12.92
CA ASP A 281 42.08 4.25 -13.03
C ASP A 281 42.39 2.76 -13.20
N LYS A 282 41.37 1.91 -12.98
CA LYS A 282 41.49 0.44 -13.07
C LYS A 282 41.15 -0.03 -14.48
N ASP A 283 42.14 -0.12 -15.39
CA ASP A 283 41.96 -0.50 -16.79
C ASP A 283 41.17 -1.82 -16.97
N SER A 284 41.26 -2.75 -16.03
CA SER A 284 40.49 -4.02 -16.08
C SER A 284 38.98 -3.83 -16.07
N LEU A 285 38.46 -2.71 -15.55
CA LEU A 285 37.02 -2.39 -15.57
C LEU A 285 36.57 -1.88 -16.93
N TRP A 286 37.52 -1.33 -17.70
CA TRP A 286 37.28 -0.68 -19.01
C TRP A 286 37.72 -1.54 -20.21
N ALA A 287 37.94 -2.84 -19.98
CA ALA A 287 38.29 -3.79 -21.04
C ALA A 287 37.11 -4.05 -21.98
N PHE A 288 36.87 -3.10 -22.86
CA PHE A 288 35.86 -3.16 -23.95
C PHE A 288 36.57 -2.98 -25.30
N ARG A 289 36.11 -3.75 -26.29
CA ARG A 289 36.72 -3.68 -27.65
C ARG A 289 36.59 -2.27 -28.24
N GLU A 290 35.47 -1.61 -28.00
CA GLU A 290 35.14 -0.28 -28.50
C GLU A 290 36.04 0.82 -27.89
N LEU A 291 36.68 0.53 -26.76
CA LEU A 291 37.59 1.44 -26.06
C LEU A 291 39.09 1.12 -26.27
N SER A 292 39.45 0.10 -27.08
CA SER A 292 40.84 -0.34 -27.24
C SER A 292 41.78 0.77 -27.76
N ASP A 293 41.27 1.63 -28.62
CA ASP A 293 42.03 2.74 -29.22
C ASP A 293 41.60 4.12 -28.70
N VAL A 294 40.81 4.16 -27.61
CA VAL A 294 40.23 5.37 -27.04
C VAL A 294 40.79 5.67 -25.68
N ASN A 295 41.22 6.89 -25.44
CA ASN A 295 41.53 7.32 -24.07
C ASN A 295 40.25 7.68 -23.33
N TYR A 296 39.59 6.66 -22.73
CA TYR A 296 38.35 6.79 -22.03
C TYR A 296 38.40 7.78 -20.85
N LYS A 297 39.56 7.96 -20.21
CA LYS A 297 39.75 8.94 -19.12
C LYS A 297 39.58 10.39 -19.60
N LYS A 298 39.88 10.67 -20.87
CA LYS A 298 39.66 11.98 -21.48
C LYS A 298 38.25 12.12 -22.06
N LEU A 299 37.57 11.02 -22.32
CA LEU A 299 36.25 10.98 -22.92
C LEU A 299 35.16 11.11 -21.85
N PHE A 300 35.32 10.38 -20.74
CA PHE A 300 34.29 10.33 -19.68
C PHE A 300 34.63 11.32 -18.57
N ILE A 301 34.40 12.59 -18.86
CA ILE A 301 34.62 13.71 -17.96
C ILE A 301 33.31 14.46 -17.68
N ASP A 302 33.25 15.14 -16.55
CA ASP A 302 32.17 16.04 -16.17
C ASP A 302 32.26 17.39 -16.91
N LYS A 303 31.40 18.34 -16.59
CA LYS A 303 31.39 19.69 -17.19
C LYS A 303 32.68 20.48 -16.97
N THR A 304 33.48 20.10 -15.97
CA THR A 304 34.70 20.82 -15.54
C THR A 304 35.98 20.05 -15.82
N GLY A 305 35.88 18.86 -16.44
CA GLY A 305 37.03 18.09 -16.90
C GLY A 305 37.55 17.01 -15.92
N PHE A 306 36.84 16.76 -14.82
CA PHE A 306 37.12 15.63 -13.92
C PHE A 306 36.44 14.36 -14.43
N ASN A 307 37.02 13.19 -14.20
CA ASN A 307 36.35 11.93 -14.54
C ASN A 307 35.08 11.77 -13.71
N GLY A 308 33.97 11.50 -14.35
CA GLY A 308 32.68 11.36 -13.72
C GLY A 308 31.51 11.66 -14.65
N PRO A 309 30.25 11.55 -14.18
CA PRO A 309 29.04 11.79 -14.94
C PRO A 309 29.01 13.16 -15.62
N SER A 310 28.47 13.21 -16.87
CA SER A 310 28.47 14.42 -17.72
C SER A 310 27.74 15.63 -17.12
N ASN A 311 26.82 15.39 -16.19
CA ASN A 311 26.02 16.41 -15.53
C ASN A 311 26.58 16.88 -14.18
N TRP A 312 27.70 16.29 -13.73
CA TRP A 312 28.41 16.74 -12.53
C TRP A 312 29.31 17.95 -12.80
N GLU A 313 29.77 18.59 -11.73
CA GLU A 313 30.71 19.72 -11.78
C GLU A 313 31.75 19.57 -10.66
N LEU A 314 33.02 19.91 -10.94
CA LEU A 314 34.13 19.81 -10.00
C LEU A 314 34.32 18.40 -9.41
N GLY A 315 33.95 17.36 -10.17
CA GLY A 315 34.10 15.97 -9.76
C GLY A 315 33.02 15.49 -8.79
N THR A 316 31.92 16.26 -8.57
CA THR A 316 30.87 15.92 -7.64
C THR A 316 29.49 16.32 -8.17
N TYR A 317 28.45 15.86 -7.49
CA TYR A 317 27.03 16.13 -7.78
C TYR A 317 26.53 17.34 -6.97
N PRO A 318 25.36 17.96 -7.35
CA PRO A 318 24.78 19.06 -6.60
C PRO A 318 24.43 18.68 -5.16
N ASP A 319 24.58 19.64 -4.24
CA ASP A 319 24.24 19.49 -2.82
C ASP A 319 22.85 18.87 -2.62
N ASN A 320 22.72 18.01 -1.60
CA ASN A 320 21.51 17.27 -1.24
C ASN A 320 21.04 16.20 -2.23
N ASN A 321 21.80 15.91 -3.29
CA ASN A 321 21.46 14.90 -4.30
C ASN A 321 22.19 13.56 -4.11
N SER A 322 22.73 13.27 -2.92
CA SER A 322 23.45 12.02 -2.63
C SER A 322 22.62 10.78 -2.94
N ASN A 323 21.34 10.79 -2.52
CA ASN A 323 20.38 9.69 -2.73
C ASN A 323 19.60 9.79 -4.06
N HIS A 324 19.90 10.73 -4.94
CA HIS A 324 19.32 10.73 -6.28
C HIS A 324 20.09 9.73 -7.16
N PRO A 325 19.43 9.15 -8.18
CA PRO A 325 20.11 8.25 -9.10
C PRO A 325 21.23 8.99 -9.84
N VAL A 326 22.38 8.33 -9.97
CA VAL A 326 23.42 8.79 -10.87
C VAL A 326 22.89 8.79 -12.29
N SER A 327 23.19 9.82 -13.04
CA SER A 327 22.82 9.92 -14.45
C SER A 327 23.85 10.74 -15.22
N GLY A 328 23.68 10.81 -16.54
CA GLY A 328 24.72 11.40 -17.38
C GLY A 328 25.91 10.46 -17.55
N ILE A 329 25.70 9.17 -17.47
CA ILE A 329 26.70 8.11 -17.65
C ILE A 329 26.43 7.32 -18.94
N SER A 330 27.51 6.95 -19.63
CA SER A 330 27.51 6.06 -20.79
C SER A 330 27.26 4.60 -20.36
N TRP A 331 26.97 3.74 -21.35
CA TRP A 331 26.90 2.30 -21.11
C TRP A 331 28.21 1.73 -20.54
N PHE A 332 29.36 2.22 -21.01
CA PHE A 332 30.67 1.79 -20.53
C PHE A 332 30.90 2.18 -19.07
N GLU A 333 30.53 3.40 -18.68
CA GLU A 333 30.60 3.89 -17.31
C GLU A 333 29.71 3.07 -16.38
N ALA A 334 28.47 2.81 -16.80
CA ALA A 334 27.52 1.98 -16.05
C ALA A 334 28.04 0.54 -15.87
N MET A 335 28.58 -0.08 -16.92
CA MET A 335 29.15 -1.42 -16.86
C MET A 335 30.43 -1.45 -16.00
N ALA A 336 31.33 -0.45 -16.13
CA ALA A 336 32.54 -0.36 -15.31
C ALA A 336 32.22 -0.23 -13.82
N TYR A 337 31.19 0.57 -13.48
CA TYR A 337 30.69 0.65 -12.13
C TYR A 337 30.21 -0.72 -11.63
N CYS A 338 29.29 -1.39 -12.36
CA CYS A 338 28.79 -2.71 -11.96
C CYS A 338 29.93 -3.72 -11.79
N ARG A 339 30.89 -3.78 -12.73
CA ARG A 339 32.09 -4.65 -12.64
C ARG A 339 32.93 -4.37 -11.40
N SER A 340 33.08 -3.10 -10.99
CA SER A 340 33.85 -2.73 -9.80
C SER A 340 33.24 -3.32 -8.51
N MET A 341 31.95 -3.62 -8.53
CA MET A 341 31.23 -4.25 -7.43
C MET A 341 31.07 -5.77 -7.60
N GLY A 342 31.75 -6.39 -8.59
CA GLY A 342 31.58 -7.81 -8.92
C GLY A 342 30.22 -8.13 -9.53
N LYS A 343 29.56 -7.14 -10.13
CA LYS A 343 28.23 -7.22 -10.73
C LYS A 343 28.30 -7.00 -12.25
N SER A 344 27.15 -7.03 -12.90
CA SER A 344 26.97 -6.70 -14.32
C SER A 344 25.72 -5.84 -14.49
N LEU A 345 25.56 -5.23 -15.67
CA LEU A 345 24.25 -4.71 -16.09
C LEU A 345 23.29 -5.88 -16.33
N PRO A 346 21.99 -5.73 -16.03
CA PRO A 346 20.98 -6.76 -16.34
C PRO A 346 20.88 -6.98 -17.86
N ASN A 347 20.58 -8.21 -18.27
CA ASN A 347 20.06 -8.42 -19.62
C ASN A 347 18.57 -8.06 -19.69
N ILE A 348 18.00 -7.96 -20.89
CA ILE A 348 16.62 -7.50 -21.09
C ILE A 348 15.59 -8.42 -20.43
N TYR A 349 15.83 -9.74 -20.37
CA TYR A 349 14.94 -10.69 -19.69
C TYR A 349 14.97 -10.52 -18.19
N GLN A 350 16.15 -10.32 -17.59
CA GLN A 350 16.29 -10.03 -16.18
C GLN A 350 15.58 -8.72 -15.80
N TRP A 351 15.77 -7.70 -16.62
CA TRP A 351 15.16 -6.40 -16.39
C TRP A 351 13.63 -6.46 -16.52
N ASP A 352 13.11 -6.97 -17.64
CA ASP A 352 11.66 -7.09 -17.91
C ASP A 352 10.94 -7.85 -16.78
N TYR A 353 11.50 -9.00 -16.40
CA TYR A 353 10.89 -9.83 -15.36
C TYR A 353 10.90 -9.13 -13.99
N SER A 354 12.04 -8.53 -13.61
CA SER A 354 12.18 -7.84 -12.34
C SER A 354 11.33 -6.56 -12.26
N ALA A 355 11.30 -5.78 -13.35
CA ALA A 355 10.51 -4.56 -13.46
C ALA A 355 8.99 -4.85 -13.49
N SER A 356 8.63 -6.09 -13.87
CA SER A 356 7.23 -6.54 -13.88
C SER A 356 6.35 -5.74 -14.85
N LEU A 357 6.76 -5.64 -16.11
CA LEU A 357 6.04 -4.87 -17.12
C LEU A 357 4.55 -5.21 -17.21
N VAL A 358 4.17 -6.44 -16.88
CA VAL A 358 2.77 -6.88 -16.79
C VAL A 358 1.93 -6.04 -15.80
N PHE A 359 2.58 -5.33 -14.88
CA PHE A 359 1.92 -4.47 -13.87
C PHE A 359 2.04 -2.97 -14.19
N SER A 360 2.32 -2.62 -15.44
CA SER A 360 2.50 -1.22 -15.88
C SER A 360 1.35 -0.31 -15.45
N ALA A 361 0.11 -0.79 -15.51
CA ALA A 361 -1.07 -0.02 -15.12
C ALA A 361 -1.07 0.42 -13.63
N ASP A 362 -0.39 -0.34 -12.76
CA ASP A 362 -0.27 0.01 -11.34
C ASP A 362 1.00 0.83 -11.05
N ILE A 363 2.06 0.58 -11.83
CA ILE A 363 3.39 1.17 -11.60
C ILE A 363 3.46 2.59 -12.15
N ILE A 364 3.11 2.78 -13.44
CA ILE A 364 3.27 4.06 -14.15
C ILE A 364 2.59 5.24 -13.44
N PRO A 365 1.32 5.15 -13.00
CA PRO A 365 0.64 6.30 -12.41
C PRO A 365 1.30 6.85 -11.14
N ARG A 366 2.09 6.01 -10.45
CA ARG A 366 2.74 6.35 -9.18
C ARG A 366 4.24 6.55 -9.31
N SER A 367 4.77 6.53 -10.52
CA SER A 367 6.20 6.63 -10.82
C SER A 367 6.62 8.07 -11.13
N ASN A 368 7.93 8.32 -11.11
CA ASN A 368 8.50 9.61 -11.49
C ASN A 368 8.66 9.70 -13.02
N ILE A 369 7.54 9.87 -13.70
CA ILE A 369 7.41 9.92 -15.16
C ILE A 369 6.70 11.22 -15.55
N GLN A 370 7.14 11.86 -16.64
CA GLN A 370 6.56 13.11 -17.14
C GLN A 370 6.53 14.21 -16.06
N THR A 371 7.64 14.38 -15.37
CA THR A 371 7.85 15.35 -14.29
C THR A 371 8.97 16.33 -14.65
N GLU A 372 9.27 17.27 -13.76
CA GLU A 372 10.28 18.30 -14.03
C GLU A 372 11.71 17.86 -13.69
N SER A 373 11.89 16.85 -12.81
CA SER A 373 13.21 16.44 -12.33
C SER A 373 13.22 15.02 -11.77
N LYS A 374 14.44 14.49 -11.59
CA LYS A 374 14.68 13.27 -10.82
C LYS A 374 14.30 13.45 -9.36
N THR A 375 13.88 12.37 -8.71
CA THR A 375 13.66 12.31 -7.27
C THR A 375 14.68 11.38 -6.60
N ALA A 376 14.78 11.45 -5.27
CA ALA A 376 15.56 10.49 -4.51
C ALA A 376 15.03 9.06 -4.75
N ILE A 377 15.93 8.08 -4.73
CA ILE A 377 15.54 6.67 -4.92
C ILE A 377 14.48 6.24 -3.90
N GLY A 378 13.47 5.51 -4.34
CA GLY A 378 12.39 5.02 -3.48
C GLY A 378 11.38 6.07 -3.02
N GLU A 379 11.52 7.34 -3.41
CA GLU A 379 10.60 8.41 -2.99
C GLU A 379 9.18 8.18 -3.49
N LYS A 380 9.01 7.67 -4.70
CA LYS A 380 7.68 7.39 -5.30
C LYS A 380 7.00 6.14 -4.75
N ARG A 381 7.66 5.36 -3.91
CA ARG A 381 7.12 4.25 -3.11
C ARG A 381 6.48 3.10 -3.86
N ILE A 382 6.23 3.23 -5.15
CA ILE A 382 5.74 2.12 -5.94
C ILE A 382 6.87 1.13 -6.19
N ILE A 383 6.56 -0.14 -6.11
CA ILE A 383 7.49 -1.23 -6.34
C ILE A 383 7.01 -2.11 -7.49
N SER A 384 7.96 -2.79 -8.14
CA SER A 384 7.63 -3.92 -8.99
C SER A 384 7.05 -5.08 -8.17
N ARG A 385 6.56 -6.12 -8.82
CA ARG A 385 6.09 -7.34 -8.15
C ARG A 385 7.10 -7.86 -7.11
N PHE A 386 8.38 -7.78 -7.41
CA PHE A 386 9.46 -8.33 -6.59
C PHE A 386 10.05 -7.36 -5.57
N GLY A 387 9.58 -6.12 -5.53
CA GLY A 387 10.03 -5.14 -4.57
C GLY A 387 11.14 -4.21 -5.07
N LEU A 388 11.35 -4.10 -6.39
CA LEU A 388 12.24 -3.08 -6.96
C LEU A 388 11.53 -1.74 -7.01
N TYR A 389 12.23 -0.68 -6.65
CA TYR A 389 11.76 0.70 -6.72
C TYR A 389 12.21 1.37 -8.03
N ASP A 390 11.49 2.41 -8.41
CA ASP A 390 11.81 3.33 -9.50
C ASP A 390 12.06 2.65 -10.87
N VAL A 391 11.45 1.48 -11.09
CA VAL A 391 11.60 0.73 -12.35
C VAL A 391 10.96 1.43 -13.54
N ALA A 392 10.03 2.37 -13.31
CA ALA A 392 9.43 3.21 -14.31
C ALA A 392 9.76 4.67 -14.04
N GLY A 393 10.36 5.35 -14.97
CA GLY A 393 10.75 6.75 -14.83
C GLY A 393 12.03 6.94 -14.02
N ASN A 394 12.15 8.06 -13.37
CA ASN A 394 13.32 8.55 -12.68
C ASN A 394 14.54 8.63 -13.61
N VAL A 395 15.31 7.57 -13.83
CA VAL A 395 16.32 7.49 -14.91
C VAL A 395 16.11 6.27 -15.78
N SER A 396 16.41 6.39 -17.08
CA SER A 396 16.45 5.25 -17.99
C SER A 396 17.67 4.38 -17.67
N GLU A 397 17.50 3.08 -17.65
CA GLU A 397 18.49 2.13 -17.18
C GLU A 397 19.20 1.41 -18.33
N TRP A 398 20.52 1.49 -18.37
CA TRP A 398 21.33 0.77 -19.33
C TRP A 398 21.22 -0.75 -19.16
N ILE A 399 21.04 -1.46 -20.27
CA ILE A 399 20.89 -2.92 -20.36
C ILE A 399 22.11 -3.51 -21.08
N ASN A 400 22.47 -4.75 -20.76
CA ASN A 400 23.65 -5.40 -21.35
C ASN A 400 23.51 -5.76 -22.82
N ASN A 401 22.27 -5.98 -23.31
CA ASN A 401 22.03 -6.38 -24.69
C ASN A 401 22.40 -5.31 -25.71
N GLU A 402 22.92 -5.76 -26.83
CA GLU A 402 23.08 -4.93 -28.03
C GLU A 402 21.75 -4.79 -28.77
N SER A 403 21.63 -3.69 -29.50
CA SER A 403 20.58 -3.45 -30.48
C SER A 403 21.20 -3.14 -31.86
N ASP A 404 20.41 -2.61 -32.78
CA ASP A 404 20.88 -2.30 -34.14
C ASP A 404 22.01 -1.29 -34.13
N ASN A 405 22.86 -1.35 -35.16
CA ASN A 405 23.98 -0.46 -35.37
C ASN A 405 24.96 -0.35 -34.17
N SER A 406 25.21 -1.46 -33.47
CA SER A 406 26.04 -1.54 -32.27
C SER A 406 25.58 -0.64 -31.11
N SER A 407 24.34 -0.18 -31.15
CA SER A 407 23.73 0.53 -30.03
C SER A 407 23.45 -0.41 -28.85
N LYS A 408 23.24 0.13 -27.67
CA LYS A 408 22.86 -0.60 -26.44
C LYS A 408 21.43 -0.29 -26.05
N VAL A 409 20.77 -1.31 -25.51
CA VAL A 409 19.40 -1.18 -25.02
C VAL A 409 19.37 -0.33 -23.76
N ILE A 410 18.33 0.50 -23.64
CA ILE A 410 18.02 1.28 -22.46
C ILE A 410 16.52 1.16 -22.16
N MET A 411 16.13 1.00 -20.90
CA MET A 411 14.77 0.63 -20.49
C MET A 411 14.25 1.53 -19.37
N GLY A 412 12.94 1.44 -19.11
CA GLY A 412 12.29 2.07 -17.95
C GLY A 412 11.73 3.46 -18.24
N GLY A 413 12.30 4.17 -19.18
CA GLY A 413 12.05 5.59 -19.36
C GLY A 413 12.65 6.43 -18.22
N SER A 414 12.45 7.73 -18.26
CA SER A 414 12.99 8.66 -17.29
C SER A 414 11.94 9.64 -16.78
N TRP A 415 12.33 10.51 -15.86
CA TRP A 415 11.49 11.58 -15.32
C TRP A 415 10.88 12.46 -16.43
N LYS A 416 11.53 12.65 -17.56
CA LYS A 416 11.07 13.50 -18.68
C LYS A 416 10.24 12.76 -19.73
N ASP A 417 10.22 11.42 -19.68
CA ASP A 417 9.57 10.59 -20.71
C ASP A 417 8.08 10.36 -20.41
N PRO A 418 7.24 10.16 -21.42
CA PRO A 418 5.85 9.75 -21.22
C PRO A 418 5.74 8.28 -20.79
N GLY A 419 4.64 7.93 -20.09
CA GLY A 419 4.46 6.64 -19.45
C GLY A 419 4.58 5.41 -20.36
N TYR A 420 4.22 5.52 -21.65
CA TYR A 420 4.31 4.39 -22.59
C TYR A 420 5.75 3.96 -22.88
N ILE A 421 6.75 4.79 -22.56
CA ILE A 421 8.18 4.47 -22.72
C ILE A 421 8.60 3.31 -21.80
N PHE A 422 7.94 3.12 -20.68
CA PHE A 422 8.29 2.10 -19.69
C PHE A 422 8.43 0.69 -20.26
N ASN A 423 7.54 0.30 -21.17
CA ASN A 423 7.54 -1.02 -21.81
C ASN A 423 7.96 -1.00 -23.27
N THR A 424 8.61 0.07 -23.72
CA THR A 424 9.09 0.21 -25.08
C THR A 424 10.60 -0.04 -25.15
N LEU A 425 11.03 -0.75 -26.18
CA LEU A 425 12.46 -0.93 -26.47
C LEU A 425 13.04 0.37 -27.01
N PHE A 426 14.01 0.92 -26.28
CA PHE A 426 14.85 1.99 -26.78
C PHE A 426 16.30 1.54 -26.88
N ASN A 427 17.02 2.16 -27.80
CA ASN A 427 18.45 1.96 -27.91
C ASN A 427 19.16 3.31 -28.05
N LYS A 428 20.37 3.39 -27.56
CA LYS A 428 21.22 4.57 -27.67
C LYS A 428 22.65 4.15 -28.02
N ASP A 429 23.40 5.06 -28.61
CA ASP A 429 24.85 4.91 -28.77
C ASP A 429 25.46 4.61 -27.39
N PRO A 430 26.35 3.60 -27.25
CA PRO A 430 26.96 3.25 -25.96
C PRO A 430 27.78 4.38 -25.33
N PHE A 431 28.17 5.38 -26.09
CA PHE A 431 28.85 6.60 -25.59
C PHE A 431 27.87 7.70 -25.18
N ASN A 432 26.58 7.54 -25.42
CA ASN A 432 25.57 8.54 -25.05
C ASN A 432 25.53 8.76 -23.54
N ARG A 433 25.62 10.02 -23.10
CA ARG A 433 25.67 10.44 -21.69
C ARG A 433 24.59 11.47 -21.42
N ASP A 434 23.35 11.14 -21.82
CA ASP A 434 22.18 11.98 -21.53
C ASP A 434 21.94 12.06 -20.03
N GLU A 435 21.51 13.22 -19.55
CA GLU A 435 21.23 13.48 -18.13
C GLU A 435 20.15 12.58 -17.49
N ALA A 436 19.44 11.81 -18.34
CA ALA A 436 18.42 10.85 -17.91
C ALA A 436 18.89 9.38 -17.98
N ASN A 437 20.13 9.10 -18.39
CA ASN A 437 20.67 7.73 -18.46
C ASN A 437 21.37 7.36 -17.16
N GLY A 438 20.88 6.33 -16.48
CA GLY A 438 21.45 5.74 -15.29
C GLY A 438 21.54 4.22 -15.39
N CYS A 439 21.61 3.51 -14.26
CA CYS A 439 21.68 2.05 -14.23
C CYS A 439 21.26 1.47 -12.88
N ARG A 440 21.00 0.15 -12.90
CA ARG A 440 21.05 -0.76 -11.74
C ARG A 440 21.85 -2.00 -12.12
N CYS A 441 22.40 -2.71 -11.14
CA CYS A 441 23.26 -3.85 -11.39
C CYS A 441 22.61 -5.18 -10.95
N VAL A 442 23.14 -6.29 -11.53
CA VAL A 442 22.74 -7.67 -11.18
C VAL A 442 23.96 -8.50 -10.80
N ILE A 443 23.73 -9.50 -9.95
CA ILE A 443 24.64 -10.63 -9.74
C ILE A 443 23.95 -11.87 -10.29
N SER A 444 24.52 -12.47 -11.31
CA SER A 444 23.98 -13.66 -11.96
C SER A 444 25.10 -14.61 -12.36
N SER A 445 24.82 -15.90 -12.23
CA SER A 445 25.65 -16.97 -12.79
C SER A 445 25.12 -17.46 -14.14
N GLU A 446 24.26 -16.68 -14.78
CA GLU A 446 23.59 -17.03 -16.01
C GLU A 446 24.57 -17.32 -17.15
N LYS A 447 24.35 -18.44 -17.84
CA LYS A 447 25.19 -18.90 -18.96
C LYS A 447 24.41 -19.07 -20.28
N ASN A 448 23.09 -18.82 -20.25
CA ASN A 448 22.26 -18.91 -21.44
C ASN A 448 22.57 -17.73 -22.39
N ASN A 449 23.30 -18.02 -23.45
CA ASN A 449 23.70 -16.99 -24.43
C ASN A 449 22.51 -16.35 -25.15
N ASN A 450 21.36 -17.02 -25.23
CA ASN A 450 20.16 -16.46 -25.85
C ASN A 450 19.67 -15.21 -25.12
N LEU A 451 19.91 -15.09 -23.81
CA LEU A 451 19.52 -13.94 -23.00
C LEU A 451 20.33 -12.69 -23.32
N PHE A 452 21.52 -12.86 -23.92
CA PHE A 452 22.44 -11.76 -24.31
C PHE A 452 22.44 -11.50 -25.81
N ARG A 453 21.53 -12.16 -26.56
CA ARG A 453 21.42 -11.93 -27.98
C ARG A 453 21.11 -10.46 -28.31
N LYS A 454 21.47 -10.06 -29.51
CA LYS A 454 21.08 -8.78 -30.06
C LYS A 454 19.53 -8.72 -30.13
N VAL A 455 18.96 -7.62 -29.71
CA VAL A 455 17.52 -7.35 -29.76
C VAL A 455 17.24 -6.10 -30.57
N SER A 456 16.28 -6.19 -31.47
CA SER A 456 15.86 -5.06 -32.30
C SER A 456 14.37 -5.17 -32.57
N ASN A 457 13.70 -4.05 -32.68
CA ASN A 457 12.34 -4.05 -33.20
C ASN A 457 12.38 -4.55 -34.66
N PRO A 458 11.57 -5.54 -35.04
CA PRO A 458 11.50 -5.94 -36.43
C PRO A 458 11.04 -4.74 -37.27
N SER A 459 11.66 -4.58 -38.44
CA SER A 459 11.17 -3.60 -39.41
C SER A 459 9.74 -3.99 -39.78
N LEU A 460 8.75 -3.21 -39.32
CA LEU A 460 7.35 -3.46 -39.61
C LEU A 460 7.09 -3.23 -41.10
N ASN A 461 6.96 -4.33 -41.86
CA ASN A 461 6.32 -4.26 -43.15
C ASN A 461 4.80 -4.16 -42.93
N LEU A 462 4.31 -2.94 -42.74
CA LEU A 462 2.90 -2.67 -42.45
C LEU A 462 1.95 -3.16 -43.56
N VAL A 463 2.45 -3.37 -44.78
CA VAL A 463 1.65 -3.90 -45.90
C VAL A 463 1.28 -5.37 -45.70
N ASN A 464 2.14 -6.13 -45.04
CA ASN A 464 1.95 -7.56 -44.75
C ASN A 464 1.83 -7.87 -43.25
N ALA A 465 1.63 -6.86 -42.42
CA ALA A 465 1.46 -7.06 -41.00
C ALA A 465 0.19 -7.87 -40.74
N LYS A 466 0.33 -9.01 -40.03
CA LYS A 466 -0.83 -9.70 -39.50
C LYS A 466 -1.35 -8.90 -38.30
N PRO A 467 -2.68 -8.84 -38.10
CA PRO A 467 -3.23 -8.31 -36.86
C PRO A 467 -2.61 -9.02 -35.66
N VAL A 468 -2.35 -8.27 -34.59
CA VAL A 468 -1.95 -8.83 -33.33
C VAL A 468 -3.10 -9.71 -32.82
N ASP A 469 -2.78 -10.88 -32.27
CA ASP A 469 -3.80 -11.76 -31.67
C ASP A 469 -4.59 -11.01 -30.59
N ASP A 470 -5.89 -11.29 -30.50
CA ASP A 470 -6.80 -10.60 -29.58
C ASP A 470 -6.33 -10.65 -28.13
N ASP A 471 -5.71 -11.75 -27.70
CA ASP A 471 -5.17 -11.90 -26.35
C ASP A 471 -3.97 -10.98 -26.11
N VAL A 472 -3.09 -10.82 -27.09
CA VAL A 472 -1.95 -9.90 -27.04
C VAL A 472 -2.43 -8.45 -27.07
N PHE A 473 -3.41 -8.14 -27.92
CA PHE A 473 -4.04 -6.82 -27.96
C PHE A 473 -4.75 -6.48 -26.65
N ALA A 474 -5.48 -7.43 -26.07
CA ALA A 474 -6.12 -7.25 -24.75
C ALA A 474 -5.10 -7.04 -23.62
N ALA A 475 -3.93 -7.72 -23.68
CA ALA A 475 -2.84 -7.50 -22.74
C ALA A 475 -2.27 -6.08 -22.86
N TYR A 476 -1.99 -5.60 -24.07
CA TYR A 476 -1.57 -4.21 -24.28
C TYR A 476 -2.62 -3.19 -23.82
N LEU A 477 -3.89 -3.42 -24.13
CA LEU A 477 -4.98 -2.56 -23.67
C LEU A 477 -5.07 -2.49 -22.13
N SER A 478 -4.83 -3.61 -21.47
CA SER A 478 -4.84 -3.66 -20.00
C SER A 478 -3.69 -2.88 -19.36
N MET A 479 -2.53 -2.77 -20.01
CA MET A 479 -1.39 -1.98 -19.55
C MET A 479 -1.69 -0.46 -19.48
N PHE A 480 -2.65 0.01 -20.28
CA PHE A 480 -3.03 1.43 -20.36
C PHE A 480 -4.41 1.72 -19.74
N LYS A 481 -5.08 0.72 -19.20
CA LYS A 481 -6.31 0.91 -18.41
C LYS A 481 -5.92 1.29 -16.98
N TYR A 482 -5.92 2.59 -16.70
CA TYR A 482 -5.82 3.10 -15.34
C TYR A 482 -7.14 2.88 -14.60
N SER A 483 -7.07 2.56 -13.31
CA SER A 483 -8.28 2.57 -12.48
C SER A 483 -8.85 3.98 -12.39
N ASN A 484 -10.16 4.13 -12.22
CA ASN A 484 -10.80 5.44 -12.04
C ASN A 484 -10.20 6.20 -10.85
N TYR A 485 -9.70 5.49 -9.83
CA TYR A 485 -9.01 6.05 -8.67
C TYR A 485 -7.70 6.74 -9.06
N ASP A 486 -6.91 6.10 -9.93
CA ASP A 486 -5.63 6.67 -10.40
C ASP A 486 -5.82 7.86 -11.33
N GLN A 487 -6.95 7.93 -12.05
CA GLN A 487 -7.29 9.08 -12.89
C GLN A 487 -7.68 10.31 -12.07
N GLN A 488 -8.40 10.13 -10.96
CA GLN A 488 -8.80 11.23 -10.07
C GLN A 488 -7.61 11.82 -9.30
N ALA A 489 -6.62 11.03 -8.93
CA ALA A 489 -5.41 11.50 -8.26
C ALA A 489 -4.52 12.41 -9.14
N ARG A 490 -4.71 12.42 -10.48
CA ARG A 490 -3.94 13.26 -11.41
C ARG A 490 -4.62 14.59 -11.75
N THR A 491 -5.89 14.75 -11.43
CA THR A 491 -6.70 15.94 -11.75
C THR A 491 -6.98 16.84 -10.54
N GLY A 492 -6.44 16.50 -9.36
CA GLY A 492 -6.57 17.26 -8.10
C GLY A 492 -5.38 18.15 -7.79
#